data_706d585e1dafccf2702be8ac658af319
#
_entry.id   706d585e1dafccf2702be8ac658af319
#
_cell.length_a   1.000
_cell.length_b   1.000
_cell.length_c   1.000
_cell.angle_alpha   90.00
_cell.angle_beta   90.00
_cell.angle_gamma   90.00
#
_symmetry.space_group_name_H-M   'P 1'
#
loop_
_entity.id
_entity.type
_entity.pdbx_description
1 polymer ?
#
loop_
_entity_poly.entity_id
_entity_poly.type
_entity_poly.pdbx_seq_one_letter_code
_entity_poly.pdbx_strand_id
1 'polypeptide(L)'
;PSLYMSDEIVGHLISFINGYSQVTKLNITWYGGEPLLAFRRIKNIIQRIQKECKAKINHQSIISNGYLLSPQMINQMLEYGMNDIQISLDGDERHHNETRCLKNFRKGTYSSIVKNIDSLANLTPDNFQINLRINVNKGNEEDFAVLYKKFSEKYSTGKIFVYPGFIRESSKDGCRMCFKSLFNGYRYDFYKNIADKGLPVDFF
;
A
#
# COMPACT_ATOMS: atom_id res chain seq x y z
N PRO A 1 -7.89 16.18 18.61
CA PRO A 1 -7.24 16.37 17.32
C PRO A 1 -8.09 15.73 16.22
N SER A 2 -8.30 16.43 15.10
CA SER A 2 -9.03 15.88 13.94
C SER A 2 -8.25 14.70 13.36
N LEU A 3 -8.96 13.60 13.07
CA LEU A 3 -8.38 12.43 12.39
C LEU A 3 -8.09 12.70 10.91
N TYR A 4 -8.58 13.81 10.37
CA TYR A 4 -8.49 14.15 8.95
C TYR A 4 -7.89 15.54 8.76
N MET A 5 -7.23 15.75 7.63
CA MET A 5 -6.76 17.05 7.20
C MET A 5 -7.93 18.04 7.11
N SER A 6 -7.86 19.19 7.81
CA SER A 6 -8.90 20.21 7.78
C SER A 6 -8.99 20.93 6.44
N ASP A 7 -10.08 21.66 6.19
CA ASP A 7 -10.22 22.46 4.97
C ASP A 7 -9.20 23.60 4.89
N GLU A 8 -8.83 24.14 6.03
CA GLU A 8 -7.76 25.14 6.16
C GLU A 8 -6.41 24.58 5.72
N ILE A 9 -6.03 23.40 6.23
CA ILE A 9 -4.78 22.72 5.83
C ILE A 9 -4.78 22.41 4.34
N VAL A 10 -5.90 21.95 3.77
CA VAL A 10 -6.03 21.72 2.32
C VAL A 10 -5.87 23.04 1.56
N GLY A 11 -6.45 24.14 2.03
CA GLY A 11 -6.27 25.47 1.44
C GLY A 11 -4.81 25.92 1.45
N HIS A 12 -4.11 25.76 2.57
CA HIS A 12 -2.68 26.06 2.66
C HIS A 12 -1.84 25.21 1.72
N LEU A 13 -2.12 23.90 1.59
CA LEU A 13 -1.46 23.02 0.66
C LEU A 13 -1.64 23.48 -0.79
N ILE A 14 -2.86 23.82 -1.17
CA ILE A 14 -3.19 24.34 -2.52
C ILE A 14 -2.44 25.64 -2.80
N SER A 15 -2.43 26.58 -1.83
CA SER A 15 -1.69 27.84 -1.93
C SER A 15 -0.19 27.60 -2.07
N PHE A 16 0.37 26.65 -1.31
CA PHE A 16 1.77 26.25 -1.41
C PHE A 16 2.11 25.71 -2.81
N ILE A 17 1.31 24.78 -3.34
CA ILE A 17 1.51 24.22 -4.69
C ILE A 17 1.45 25.34 -5.74
N ASN A 18 0.46 26.22 -5.65
CA ASN A 18 0.29 27.33 -6.61
C ASN A 18 1.39 28.40 -6.53
N GLY A 19 2.14 28.46 -5.43
CA GLY A 19 3.32 29.30 -5.29
C GLY A 19 4.50 28.90 -6.19
N TYR A 20 4.52 27.64 -6.68
CA TYR A 20 5.56 27.14 -7.59
C TYR A 20 5.07 27.14 -9.03
N SER A 21 5.32 28.22 -9.76
CA SER A 21 4.84 28.40 -11.15
C SER A 21 5.34 27.35 -12.15
N GLN A 22 6.49 26.74 -11.87
CA GLN A 22 7.11 25.67 -12.70
C GLN A 22 6.44 24.30 -12.51
N VAL A 23 5.66 24.11 -11.44
CA VAL A 23 4.96 22.83 -11.18
C VAL A 23 3.70 22.76 -12.03
N THR A 24 3.70 21.86 -13.01
CA THR A 24 2.57 21.68 -13.94
C THR A 24 1.81 20.36 -13.70
N LYS A 25 2.43 19.39 -12.99
CA LYS A 25 1.88 18.07 -12.73
C LYS A 25 2.05 17.67 -11.27
N LEU A 26 1.07 16.98 -10.73
CA LEU A 26 1.05 16.45 -9.36
C LEU A 26 0.95 14.93 -9.39
N ASN A 27 1.84 14.26 -8.69
CA ASN A 27 1.68 12.86 -8.31
C ASN A 27 1.28 12.80 -6.84
N ILE A 28 0.17 12.15 -6.53
CA ILE A 28 -0.43 12.15 -5.20
C ILE A 28 -0.48 10.73 -4.66
N THR A 29 0.06 10.50 -3.47
CA THR A 29 -0.11 9.24 -2.75
C THR A 29 -0.98 9.46 -1.52
N TRP A 30 -2.13 8.77 -1.49
CA TRP A 30 -3.05 8.78 -0.37
C TRP A 30 -2.62 7.76 0.66
N TYR A 31 -2.19 8.26 1.81
CA TYR A 31 -1.62 7.45 2.88
C TYR A 31 -2.09 7.93 4.25
N GLY A 32 -2.14 7.02 5.22
CA GLY A 32 -2.52 7.32 6.60
C GLY A 32 -2.74 6.04 7.40
N GLY A 33 -3.62 6.04 8.39
CA GLY A 33 -4.01 4.82 9.11
C GLY A 33 -4.70 3.82 8.16
N GLU A 34 -5.87 4.18 7.64
CA GLU A 34 -6.56 3.49 6.55
C GLU A 34 -7.29 4.54 5.70
N PRO A 35 -6.76 4.89 4.52
CA PRO A 35 -7.33 5.97 3.71
C PRO A 35 -8.71 5.65 3.15
N LEU A 36 -9.06 4.39 2.95
CA LEU A 36 -10.39 4.02 2.46
C LEU A 36 -11.51 4.34 3.47
N LEU A 37 -11.23 4.42 4.77
CA LEU A 37 -12.17 4.95 5.76
C LEU A 37 -12.45 6.44 5.55
N ALA A 38 -11.49 7.17 4.98
CA ALA A 38 -11.56 8.59 4.70
C ALA A 38 -11.86 8.90 3.23
N PHE A 39 -12.30 7.93 2.43
CA PHE A 39 -12.39 8.08 0.97
C PHE A 39 -13.30 9.24 0.56
N ARG A 40 -14.38 9.50 1.31
CA ARG A 40 -15.20 10.70 1.10
C ARG A 40 -14.38 11.99 1.22
N ARG A 41 -13.47 12.07 2.19
CA ARG A 41 -12.57 13.22 2.36
C ARG A 41 -11.58 13.33 1.22
N ILE A 42 -11.01 12.21 0.79
CA ILE A 42 -10.11 12.13 -0.37
C ILE A 42 -10.80 12.69 -1.61
N LYS A 43 -12.04 12.28 -1.90
CA LYS A 43 -12.84 12.81 -3.02
C LYS A 43 -12.96 14.34 -2.97
N ASN A 44 -13.29 14.89 -1.82
CA ASN A 44 -13.41 16.34 -1.65
C ASN A 44 -12.08 17.05 -1.90
N ILE A 45 -10.96 16.49 -1.43
CA ILE A 45 -9.64 17.08 -1.64
C ILE A 45 -9.27 17.03 -3.13
N ILE A 46 -9.50 15.90 -3.82
CA ILE A 46 -9.26 15.77 -5.26
C ILE A 46 -10.03 16.86 -6.03
N GLN A 47 -11.32 17.01 -5.75
CA GLN A 47 -12.16 18.02 -6.40
C GLN A 47 -11.64 19.45 -6.17
N ARG A 48 -11.19 19.74 -4.94
CA ARG A 48 -10.59 21.05 -4.64
C ARG A 48 -9.26 21.25 -5.38
N ILE A 49 -8.39 20.25 -5.42
CA ILE A 49 -7.13 20.32 -6.17
C ILE A 49 -7.43 20.56 -7.66
N GLN A 50 -8.35 19.81 -8.25
CA GLN A 50 -8.74 19.98 -9.65
C GLN A 50 -9.30 21.37 -9.97
N LYS A 51 -10.02 21.98 -9.03
CA LYS A 51 -10.64 23.30 -9.19
C LYS A 51 -9.69 24.45 -8.90
N GLU A 52 -8.84 24.32 -7.88
CA GLU A 52 -8.10 25.43 -7.28
C GLU A 52 -6.59 25.41 -7.59
N CYS A 53 -6.03 24.24 -7.98
CA CYS A 53 -4.62 24.16 -8.38
C CYS A 53 -4.41 24.46 -9.85
N LYS A 54 -3.31 25.19 -10.16
CA LYS A 54 -2.81 25.39 -11.53
C LYS A 54 -2.22 24.10 -12.11
N ALA A 55 -1.52 23.33 -11.28
CA ALA A 55 -0.96 22.04 -11.65
C ALA A 55 -2.06 20.97 -11.74
N LYS A 56 -1.97 20.11 -12.76
CA LYS A 56 -2.94 19.02 -12.98
C LYS A 56 -2.49 17.75 -12.27
N ILE A 57 -3.45 16.99 -11.75
CA ILE A 57 -3.18 15.65 -11.22
C ILE A 57 -2.76 14.77 -12.41
N ASN A 58 -1.56 14.22 -12.33
CA ASN A 58 -0.97 13.34 -13.35
C ASN A 58 -1.09 11.87 -12.94
N HIS A 59 -0.90 11.57 -11.65
CA HIS A 59 -0.92 10.21 -11.12
C HIS A 59 -1.44 10.21 -9.69
N GLN A 60 -2.25 9.21 -9.36
CA GLN A 60 -2.75 9.01 -8.00
C GLN A 60 -2.59 7.57 -7.57
N SER A 61 -1.98 7.37 -6.42
CA SER A 61 -1.84 6.07 -5.75
C SER A 61 -2.47 6.09 -4.36
N ILE A 62 -2.84 4.90 -3.86
CA ILE A 62 -3.38 4.74 -2.52
C ILE A 62 -2.71 3.57 -1.81
N ILE A 63 -2.35 3.75 -0.53
CA ILE A 63 -1.75 2.71 0.30
C ILE A 63 -2.79 2.27 1.33
N SER A 64 -3.30 1.04 1.19
CA SER A 64 -4.41 0.50 1.98
C SER A 64 -4.08 -0.86 2.58
N ASN A 65 -4.79 -1.24 3.65
CA ASN A 65 -4.79 -2.61 4.14
C ASN A 65 -5.64 -3.56 3.27
N GLY A 66 -6.39 -3.05 2.30
CA GLY A 66 -7.18 -3.84 1.35
C GLY A 66 -8.52 -4.37 1.87
N TYR A 67 -8.82 -4.22 3.15
CA TYR A 67 -10.03 -4.80 3.75
C TYR A 67 -11.33 -4.18 3.24
N LEU A 68 -11.33 -2.88 2.95
CA LEU A 68 -12.51 -2.13 2.52
C LEU A 68 -12.69 -2.04 0.99
N LEU A 69 -11.93 -2.79 0.21
CA LEU A 69 -11.98 -2.81 -1.25
C LEU A 69 -13.18 -3.60 -1.76
N SER A 70 -14.40 -3.11 -1.51
CA SER A 70 -15.59 -3.63 -2.17
C SER A 70 -15.61 -3.24 -3.66
N PRO A 71 -16.38 -3.93 -4.52
CA PRO A 71 -16.57 -3.53 -5.92
C PRO A 71 -17.01 -2.07 -6.08
N GLN A 72 -17.88 -1.57 -5.18
CA GLN A 72 -18.28 -0.16 -5.18
C GLN A 72 -17.12 0.77 -4.85
N MET A 73 -16.26 0.41 -3.88
CA MET A 73 -15.07 1.21 -3.55
C MET A 73 -14.08 1.24 -4.72
N ILE A 74 -13.85 0.10 -5.37
CA ILE A 74 -12.99 0.00 -6.55
C ILE A 74 -13.49 0.93 -7.67
N ASN A 75 -14.79 0.87 -7.99
CA ASN A 75 -15.38 1.76 -9.00
C ASN A 75 -15.23 3.23 -8.64
N GLN A 76 -15.44 3.61 -7.37
CA GLN A 76 -15.22 4.99 -6.93
C GLN A 76 -13.74 5.41 -7.04
N MET A 77 -12.80 4.52 -6.73
CA MET A 77 -11.38 4.80 -6.91
C MET A 77 -11.04 5.09 -8.38
N LEU A 78 -11.55 4.29 -9.30
CA LEU A 78 -11.37 4.49 -10.75
C LEU A 78 -12.01 5.79 -11.22
N GLU A 79 -13.24 6.09 -10.79
CA GLU A 79 -13.95 7.34 -11.12
C GLU A 79 -13.15 8.59 -10.70
N TYR A 80 -12.45 8.54 -9.56
CA TYR A 80 -11.64 9.64 -9.06
C TYR A 80 -10.17 9.57 -9.51
N GLY A 81 -9.86 8.74 -10.51
CA GLY A 81 -8.57 8.73 -11.19
C GLY A 81 -7.44 8.09 -10.43
N MET A 82 -7.71 7.10 -9.55
CA MET A 82 -6.64 6.28 -8.99
C MET A 82 -6.01 5.41 -10.09
N ASN A 83 -4.69 5.39 -10.13
CA ASN A 83 -3.90 4.68 -11.13
C ASN A 83 -3.28 3.40 -10.57
N ASP A 84 -2.99 3.38 -9.29
CA ASP A 84 -2.43 2.22 -8.60
C ASP A 84 -2.84 2.14 -7.13
N ILE A 85 -2.62 0.98 -6.56
CA ILE A 85 -2.80 0.72 -5.15
C ILE A 85 -1.66 -0.13 -4.60
N GLN A 86 -1.20 0.20 -3.40
CA GLN A 86 -0.39 -0.70 -2.59
C GLN A 86 -1.27 -1.36 -1.52
N ILE A 87 -1.25 -2.71 -1.47
CA ILE A 87 -1.89 -3.50 -0.41
C ILE A 87 -0.81 -4.21 0.39
N SER A 88 -0.97 -4.26 1.72
CA SER A 88 0.00 -4.93 2.60
C SER A 88 -0.57 -6.18 3.25
N LEU A 89 0.15 -7.31 3.13
CA LEU A 89 -0.08 -8.54 3.89
C LEU A 89 1.09 -8.78 4.86
N ASP A 90 0.81 -9.37 6.02
CA ASP A 90 1.83 -9.65 7.04
C ASP A 90 2.18 -11.16 7.07
N GLY A 91 2.41 -11.75 5.89
CA GLY A 91 2.66 -13.18 5.73
C GLY A 91 1.43 -13.96 5.27
N ASP A 92 1.42 -15.28 5.51
CA ASP A 92 0.31 -16.18 5.22
C ASP A 92 -0.94 -15.87 6.06
N GLU A 93 -2.00 -16.65 5.90
CA GLU A 93 -3.26 -16.43 6.63
C GLU A 93 -3.08 -16.48 8.15
N ARG A 94 -2.23 -17.38 8.65
CA ARG A 94 -1.97 -17.51 10.07
C ARG A 94 -1.25 -16.29 10.63
N HIS A 95 -0.09 -15.95 10.08
CA HIS A 95 0.70 -14.81 10.54
C HIS A 95 -0.03 -13.48 10.35
N HIS A 96 -0.73 -13.31 9.22
CA HIS A 96 -1.52 -12.10 8.99
C HIS A 96 -2.64 -11.94 10.02
N ASN A 97 -3.39 -13.00 10.31
CA ASN A 97 -4.52 -12.93 11.24
C ASN A 97 -4.10 -12.82 12.72
N GLU A 98 -2.89 -13.24 13.06
CA GLU A 98 -2.29 -12.99 14.39
C GLU A 98 -1.99 -11.50 14.61
N THR A 99 -1.54 -10.80 13.57
CA THR A 99 -1.16 -9.37 13.65
C THR A 99 -2.27 -8.41 13.27
N ARG A 100 -3.14 -8.81 12.33
CA ARG A 100 -4.22 -7.99 11.75
C ARG A 100 -5.58 -8.67 11.87
N CYS A 101 -6.20 -8.51 13.01
CA CYS A 101 -7.58 -8.94 13.24
C CYS A 101 -8.49 -7.74 13.52
N LEU A 102 -9.79 -7.92 13.29
CA LEU A 102 -10.79 -6.93 13.68
C LEU A 102 -10.86 -6.86 15.21
N LYS A 103 -10.61 -5.68 15.78
CA LYS A 103 -10.49 -5.47 17.24
C LYS A 103 -11.67 -6.01 18.04
N ASN A 104 -12.90 -5.87 17.52
CA ASN A 104 -14.12 -6.24 18.27
C ASN A 104 -14.51 -7.71 18.13
N PHE A 105 -13.99 -8.45 17.16
CA PHE A 105 -14.46 -9.80 16.83
C PHE A 105 -13.36 -10.85 16.79
N ARG A 106 -12.09 -10.46 16.97
CA ARG A 106 -10.91 -11.33 16.74
C ARG A 106 -10.98 -12.10 15.41
N LYS A 107 -11.75 -11.58 14.46
CA LYS A 107 -11.93 -12.20 13.15
C LYS A 107 -10.75 -11.81 12.25
N GLY A 108 -10.11 -12.80 11.65
CA GLY A 108 -9.04 -12.61 10.67
C GLY A 108 -9.52 -11.81 9.46
N THR A 109 -8.61 -11.07 8.86
CA THR A 109 -8.90 -10.22 7.70
C THR A 109 -8.31 -10.77 6.39
N TYR A 110 -7.40 -11.74 6.45
CA TYR A 110 -6.65 -12.27 5.30
C TYR A 110 -7.55 -12.72 4.15
N SER A 111 -8.48 -13.64 4.41
CA SER A 111 -9.36 -14.21 3.37
C SER A 111 -10.20 -13.14 2.68
N SER A 112 -10.67 -12.12 3.44
CA SER A 112 -11.40 -10.98 2.87
C SER A 112 -10.52 -10.13 1.98
N ILE A 113 -9.27 -9.86 2.40
CA ILE A 113 -8.32 -9.07 1.62
C ILE A 113 -7.94 -9.80 0.33
N VAL A 114 -7.67 -11.10 0.38
CA VAL A 114 -7.35 -11.91 -0.83
C VAL A 114 -8.52 -11.88 -1.81
N LYS A 115 -9.77 -12.05 -1.34
CA LYS A 115 -10.95 -11.90 -2.19
C LYS A 115 -11.07 -10.50 -2.81
N ASN A 116 -10.73 -9.47 -2.06
CA ASN A 116 -10.75 -8.10 -2.55
C ASN A 116 -9.65 -7.84 -3.59
N ILE A 117 -8.47 -8.46 -3.46
CA ILE A 117 -7.41 -8.43 -4.48
C ILE A 117 -7.90 -9.08 -5.78
N ASP A 118 -8.61 -10.22 -5.70
CA ASP A 118 -9.23 -10.86 -6.86
C ASP A 118 -10.23 -9.91 -7.56
N SER A 119 -11.10 -9.29 -6.78
CA SER A 119 -12.07 -8.32 -7.31
C SER A 119 -11.37 -7.12 -7.96
N LEU A 120 -10.33 -6.61 -7.33
CA LEU A 120 -9.55 -5.49 -7.83
C LEU A 120 -8.87 -5.83 -9.17
N ALA A 121 -8.21 -7.01 -9.26
CA ALA A 121 -7.57 -7.46 -10.49
C ALA A 121 -8.55 -7.61 -11.66
N ASN A 122 -9.78 -8.06 -11.37
CA ASN A 122 -10.81 -8.26 -12.40
C ASN A 122 -11.54 -6.98 -12.80
N LEU A 123 -11.72 -6.02 -11.90
CA LEU A 123 -12.53 -4.82 -12.12
C LEU A 123 -11.71 -3.62 -12.61
N THR A 124 -10.40 -3.64 -12.43
CA THR A 124 -9.54 -2.53 -12.87
C THR A 124 -9.01 -2.77 -14.29
N PRO A 125 -8.72 -1.71 -15.07
CA PRO A 125 -8.12 -1.82 -16.40
C PRO A 125 -6.69 -2.37 -16.34
N ASP A 126 -6.15 -2.84 -17.48
CA ASP A 126 -4.82 -3.48 -17.52
C ASP A 126 -3.67 -2.56 -17.14
N ASN A 127 -3.83 -1.26 -17.32
CA ASN A 127 -2.84 -0.26 -16.92
C ASN A 127 -2.95 0.17 -15.44
N PHE A 128 -3.87 -0.40 -14.67
CA PHE A 128 -3.95 -0.18 -13.23
C PHE A 128 -2.98 -1.11 -12.51
N GLN A 129 -2.03 -0.55 -11.77
CA GLN A 129 -1.02 -1.34 -11.07
C GLN A 129 -1.45 -1.72 -9.65
N ILE A 130 -1.32 -2.99 -9.30
CA ILE A 130 -1.54 -3.51 -7.95
C ILE A 130 -0.20 -3.89 -7.34
N ASN A 131 0.23 -3.15 -6.34
CA ASN A 131 1.48 -3.37 -5.62
C ASN A 131 1.20 -4.16 -4.34
N LEU A 132 1.49 -5.45 -4.32
CA LEU A 132 1.27 -6.31 -3.17
C LEU A 132 2.55 -6.41 -2.34
N ARG A 133 2.58 -5.68 -1.24
CA ARG A 133 3.67 -5.69 -0.28
C ARG A 133 3.48 -6.81 0.73
N ILE A 134 4.39 -7.76 0.77
CA ILE A 134 4.42 -8.78 1.82
C ILE A 134 5.38 -8.33 2.91
N ASN A 135 4.85 -7.99 4.07
CA ASN A 135 5.65 -7.60 5.22
C ASN A 135 6.36 -8.82 5.78
N VAL A 136 7.70 -8.78 5.82
CA VAL A 136 8.54 -9.88 6.28
C VAL A 136 9.33 -9.51 7.54
N ASN A 137 9.47 -10.50 8.41
CA ASN A 137 10.32 -10.50 9.59
C ASN A 137 10.89 -11.91 9.78
N LYS A 138 11.73 -12.12 10.80
CA LYS A 138 12.36 -13.42 11.06
C LYS A 138 11.38 -14.58 11.36
N GLY A 139 10.14 -14.27 11.69
CA GLY A 139 9.13 -15.29 12.01
C GLY A 139 8.29 -15.75 10.83
N ASN A 140 8.29 -15.01 9.70
CA ASN A 140 7.44 -15.29 8.54
C ASN A 140 8.17 -15.22 7.18
N GLU A 141 9.51 -15.35 7.16
CA GLU A 141 10.30 -15.24 5.92
C GLU A 141 9.87 -16.23 4.84
N GLU A 142 9.53 -17.45 5.25
CA GLU A 142 9.13 -18.53 4.35
C GLU A 142 7.79 -18.23 3.64
N ASP A 143 6.92 -17.45 4.28
CA ASP A 143 5.63 -17.07 3.71
C ASP A 143 5.80 -16.23 2.44
N PHE A 144 6.86 -15.43 2.36
CA PHE A 144 7.09 -14.59 1.20
C PHE A 144 7.21 -15.42 -0.08
N ALA A 145 8.02 -16.49 -0.07
CA ALA A 145 8.22 -17.34 -1.23
C ALA A 145 6.90 -18.01 -1.68
N VAL A 146 6.11 -18.48 -0.72
CA VAL A 146 4.80 -19.10 -0.98
C VAL A 146 3.83 -18.10 -1.58
N LEU A 147 3.72 -16.91 -0.97
CA LEU A 147 2.80 -15.86 -1.43
C LEU A 147 3.24 -15.26 -2.77
N TYR A 148 4.55 -15.09 -2.97
CA TYR A 148 5.09 -14.62 -4.24
C TYR A 148 4.65 -15.56 -5.38
N LYS A 149 4.90 -16.86 -5.26
CA LYS A 149 4.47 -17.86 -6.26
C LYS A 149 2.96 -17.84 -6.47
N LYS A 150 2.18 -17.87 -5.37
CA LYS A 150 0.72 -17.86 -5.41
C LYS A 150 0.16 -16.69 -6.21
N PHE A 151 0.64 -15.47 -5.96
CA PHE A 151 0.10 -14.28 -6.62
C PHE A 151 0.68 -14.08 -8.03
N SER A 152 1.96 -14.39 -8.26
CA SER A 152 2.59 -14.28 -9.58
C SER A 152 2.03 -15.30 -10.58
N GLU A 153 1.76 -16.53 -10.15
CA GLU A 153 1.17 -17.57 -10.99
C GLU A 153 -0.30 -17.26 -11.31
N LYS A 154 -1.05 -16.80 -10.31
CA LYS A 154 -2.47 -16.47 -10.48
C LYS A 154 -2.72 -15.27 -11.39
N TYR A 155 -1.80 -14.30 -11.39
CA TYR A 155 -1.95 -13.03 -12.12
C TYR A 155 -0.75 -12.77 -13.04
N SER A 156 -0.56 -13.66 -14.01
CA SER A 156 0.59 -13.65 -14.93
C SER A 156 0.66 -12.43 -15.89
N THR A 157 -0.31 -11.54 -15.83
CA THR A 157 -0.42 -10.36 -16.71
C THR A 157 0.53 -9.21 -16.37
N GLY A 158 1.35 -9.32 -15.33
CA GLY A 158 2.18 -8.22 -14.83
C GLY A 158 1.39 -7.11 -14.09
N LYS A 159 0.07 -7.27 -13.95
CA LYS A 159 -0.81 -6.31 -13.26
C LYS A 159 -0.58 -6.25 -11.75
N ILE A 160 -0.15 -7.37 -11.16
CA ILE A 160 0.20 -7.47 -9.74
C ILE A 160 1.71 -7.61 -9.60
N PHE A 161 2.31 -6.65 -8.89
CA PHE A 161 3.71 -6.67 -8.52
C PHE A 161 3.83 -7.03 -7.05
N VAL A 162 4.48 -8.16 -6.75
CA VAL A 162 4.68 -8.68 -5.38
C VAL A 162 6.10 -8.38 -4.93
N TYR A 163 6.27 -7.78 -3.76
CA TYR A 163 7.59 -7.44 -3.23
C TYR A 163 7.64 -7.50 -1.70
N PRO A 164 8.84 -7.72 -1.11
CA PRO A 164 9.00 -7.80 0.33
C PRO A 164 9.01 -6.41 0.97
N GLY A 165 8.32 -6.27 2.10
CA GLY A 165 8.38 -5.12 2.96
C GLY A 165 9.02 -5.48 4.30
N PHE A 166 10.22 -4.98 4.60
CA PHE A 166 10.90 -5.30 5.87
C PHE A 166 10.29 -4.50 7.01
N ILE A 167 9.77 -5.22 8.02
CA ILE A 167 9.23 -4.60 9.25
C ILE A 167 10.41 -4.19 10.11
N ARG A 168 10.34 -2.94 10.60
CA ARG A 168 11.26 -2.45 11.61
C ARG A 168 10.72 -2.83 12.98
N GLU A 169 11.43 -3.67 13.72
CA GLU A 169 11.12 -3.87 15.13
C GLU A 169 11.46 -2.56 15.86
N SER A 170 10.45 -1.86 16.34
CA SER A 170 10.63 -0.76 17.27
C SER A 170 10.90 -1.37 18.64
N SER A 171 12.17 -1.51 19.04
CA SER A 171 12.49 -1.75 20.45
C SER A 171 11.93 -0.60 21.28
N LYS A 172 11.23 -0.91 22.38
CA LYS A 172 10.73 0.11 23.33
C LYS A 172 11.85 1.03 23.87
N ASP A 173 13.10 0.65 23.70
CA ASP A 173 14.28 1.32 24.27
C ASP A 173 15.02 2.25 23.30
N GLY A 174 14.46 2.55 22.14
CA GLY A 174 14.96 3.61 21.26
C GLY A 174 16.44 3.48 20.83
N CYS A 175 17.01 2.29 20.82
CA CYS A 175 18.42 2.08 20.51
C CYS A 175 18.73 2.38 19.05
N ARG A 176 19.22 3.60 18.78
CA ARG A 176 19.66 4.05 17.45
C ARG A 176 20.81 3.21 16.86
N MET A 177 21.57 2.48 17.69
CA MET A 177 22.73 1.69 17.24
C MET A 177 22.37 0.29 16.74
N CYS A 178 21.29 -0.35 17.22
CA CYS A 178 20.82 -1.64 16.69
C CYS A 178 20.31 -1.56 15.24
N PHE A 179 20.11 -0.36 14.76
CA PHE A 179 19.40 -0.05 13.52
C PHE A 179 20.19 -0.33 12.24
N LYS A 180 21.53 -0.23 12.27
CA LYS A 180 22.35 -0.35 11.04
C LYS A 180 22.82 -1.77 10.74
N SER A 181 23.24 -2.54 11.73
CA SER A 181 23.84 -3.86 11.50
C SER A 181 22.82 -4.99 11.32
N LEU A 182 21.75 -5.00 12.12
CA LEU A 182 20.70 -6.01 12.01
C LEU A 182 19.91 -5.86 10.70
N PHE A 183 19.66 -4.64 10.25
CA PHE A 183 18.86 -4.40 9.06
C PHE A 183 19.57 -4.82 7.76
N ASN A 184 20.87 -4.56 7.64
CA ASN A 184 21.61 -4.89 6.42
C ASN A 184 21.92 -6.40 6.32
N GLY A 185 22.32 -7.04 7.42
CA GLY A 185 22.56 -8.48 7.46
C GLY A 185 21.30 -9.28 7.18
N TYR A 186 20.21 -8.97 7.86
CA TYR A 186 18.93 -9.64 7.67
C TYR A 186 18.38 -9.53 6.24
N ARG A 187 18.47 -8.36 5.62
CA ARG A 187 18.05 -8.19 4.22
C ARG A 187 18.90 -9.02 3.26
N TYR A 188 20.20 -9.04 3.47
CA TYR A 188 21.10 -9.82 2.65
C TYR A 188 20.78 -11.33 2.74
N ASP A 189 20.64 -11.85 3.96
CA ASP A 189 20.31 -13.26 4.19
C ASP A 189 18.95 -13.62 3.59
N PHE A 190 17.97 -12.76 3.74
CA PHE A 190 16.65 -12.92 3.11
C PHE A 190 16.76 -13.00 1.59
N TYR A 191 17.42 -12.05 0.95
CA TYR A 191 17.53 -12.06 -0.53
C TYR A 191 18.34 -13.25 -1.04
N LYS A 192 19.38 -13.69 -0.32
CA LYS A 192 20.10 -14.91 -0.63
C LYS A 192 19.17 -16.13 -0.57
N ASN A 193 18.39 -16.28 0.49
CA ASN A 193 17.42 -17.37 0.64
C ASN A 193 16.36 -17.35 -0.49
N ILE A 194 15.90 -16.17 -0.90
CA ILE A 194 14.94 -16.01 -2.00
C ILE A 194 15.59 -16.41 -3.33
N ALA A 195 16.83 -16.00 -3.61
CA ALA A 195 17.59 -16.38 -4.79
C ALA A 195 17.85 -17.90 -4.84
N ASP A 196 18.22 -18.52 -3.73
CA ASP A 196 18.43 -19.97 -3.60
C ASP A 196 17.13 -20.77 -3.90
N LYS A 197 15.95 -20.15 -3.71
CA LYS A 197 14.64 -20.70 -4.09
C LYS A 197 14.25 -20.41 -5.54
N GLY A 198 15.13 -19.79 -6.33
CA GLY A 198 14.89 -19.45 -7.73
C GLY A 198 13.89 -18.32 -7.95
N LEU A 199 13.66 -17.47 -6.95
CA LEU A 199 12.80 -16.31 -7.06
C LEU A 199 13.61 -15.05 -7.44
N PRO A 200 12.99 -14.06 -8.13
CA PRO A 200 13.67 -12.81 -8.46
C PRO A 200 14.06 -12.03 -7.21
N VAL A 201 15.14 -11.27 -7.30
CA VAL A 201 15.66 -10.41 -6.21
C VAL A 201 15.72 -8.93 -6.60
N ASP A 202 15.32 -8.61 -7.81
CA ASP A 202 15.29 -7.27 -8.41
C ASP A 202 13.93 -6.59 -8.19
N PHE A 203 13.55 -6.42 -6.92
CA PHE A 203 12.27 -5.78 -6.55
C PHE A 203 12.29 -4.25 -6.58
N PHE A 204 13.40 -3.62 -7.01
CA PHE A 204 13.56 -2.15 -7.03
C PHE A 204 14.29 -1.68 -8.28
#